data_d041114b4633082b19ca11789975c15f
#
_entry.id   d041114b4633082b19ca11789975c15f
#
_cell.length_a   1.000
_cell.length_b   1.000
_cell.length_c   1.000
_cell.angle_alpha   90.00
_cell.angle_beta   90.00
_cell.angle_gamma   90.00
#
_symmetry.space_group_name_H-M   'P 1'
#
loop_
_entity.id
_entity.type
_entity.pdbx_description
1 polymer ?
#
loop_
_entity_poly.entity_id
_entity_poly.type
_entity_poly.pdbx_seq_one_letter_code
_entity_poly.pdbx_strand_id
1 'polypeptide(L)'
;MSQPVDPEPASNDDRARHADSLTLDEGVLAEARAEASTVTSRAGADEAVLADQEAQRPAAREAARKRSLWRDGNFLTMWTGQALSQFGAQITELAIPVLAVLLLNATEWQVGVLGAAQMAAFLVVGLPAGAWIDRMRKRHVMITADAVRALALATLPVLAVLGMLEMWHLYAVMLVMGVATVFFDVSNQSIVPSLVRSDQIAEANGKLQSTEQLAGLAGPAVGGWLVGVLAAPLAILFTVGTYIASFFALLFTRDHERLRKPEDHGPLVKEIGEGLGWVFGNPLLRRIVLTTGTANFFGTIAMTLYPIFVLRELGLTPQALGIVFSLSAVGGLLGAIATPRIVARIGEARAIPVSGIVFSIAPFLLPMVSLFPALAFPLLVIQMFLMSFTVLLYNITQVTFRQRITPPRLLGRMNASVRFIVWGVMPIAALIAGALGTWLGTVPTIWIAATGELLAGLFVVIGPFWTMRDLPDAHAEHTEADEGKR
;
A
#
# COMPACT_ATOMS: atom_id res chain seq x y z
N MET A 1 -49.42 -25.71 81.83
CA MET A 1 -48.78 -26.92 82.39
C MET A 1 -47.93 -27.55 81.32
N SER A 2 -46.63 -27.36 81.35
CA SER A 2 -45.61 -28.19 80.79
C SER A 2 -44.26 -27.68 81.33
N GLN A 3 -43.54 -28.55 81.93
CA GLN A 3 -42.28 -28.30 82.61
C GLN A 3 -41.10 -27.99 81.69
N PRO A 4 -40.07 -27.26 82.21
CA PRO A 4 -38.81 -27.06 81.47
C PRO A 4 -37.92 -28.28 81.53
N VAL A 5 -37.25 -28.59 80.42
CA VAL A 5 -36.25 -29.62 80.34
C VAL A 5 -34.88 -29.00 80.54
N ASP A 6 -34.10 -29.52 81.47
CA ASP A 6 -32.72 -29.11 81.77
C ASP A 6 -31.77 -29.50 80.58
N PRO A 7 -30.74 -28.73 80.35
CA PRO A 7 -29.73 -29.09 79.30
C PRO A 7 -28.71 -30.10 79.85
N GLU A 8 -28.51 -31.18 79.12
CA GLU A 8 -27.44 -32.15 79.35
C GLU A 8 -26.03 -31.52 79.16
N PRO A 9 -25.03 -31.98 79.89
CA PRO A 9 -23.68 -31.44 79.83
C PRO A 9 -23.00 -31.95 78.54
N ALA A 10 -22.42 -30.99 77.75
CA ALA A 10 -21.69 -31.25 76.53
C ALA A 10 -20.52 -32.25 76.72
N SER A 11 -20.48 -33.26 75.86
CA SER A 11 -19.48 -34.32 75.87
C SER A 11 -18.06 -33.79 75.54
N ASN A 12 -17.07 -34.51 76.12
CA ASN A 12 -15.63 -34.19 75.90
C ASN A 12 -15.20 -34.17 74.38
N ASP A 13 -16.03 -34.69 73.50
CA ASP A 13 -15.79 -34.70 72.04
C ASP A 13 -15.94 -33.33 71.38
N ASP A 14 -16.77 -32.42 71.88
CA ASP A 14 -16.96 -31.10 71.35
C ASP A 14 -15.77 -30.14 71.63
N ARG A 15 -15.02 -30.43 72.72
CA ARG A 15 -13.79 -29.67 73.05
C ARG A 15 -12.61 -30.06 72.15
N ALA A 16 -12.53 -31.32 71.67
CA ALA A 16 -11.49 -31.77 70.73
C ALA A 16 -11.73 -31.21 69.34
N ARG A 17 -12.97 -31.10 68.89
CA ARG A 17 -13.30 -30.48 67.58
C ARG A 17 -13.05 -29.00 67.52
N HIS A 18 -13.17 -28.28 68.62
CA HIS A 18 -12.90 -26.83 68.68
C HIS A 18 -11.39 -26.52 68.74
N ALA A 19 -10.58 -27.40 69.29
CA ALA A 19 -9.11 -27.26 69.28
C ALA A 19 -8.51 -27.54 67.86
N ASP A 20 -9.09 -28.50 67.12
CA ASP A 20 -8.65 -28.80 65.74
C ASP A 20 -9.03 -27.71 64.72
N SER A 21 -10.13 -26.95 64.95
CA SER A 21 -10.51 -25.82 64.08
C SER A 21 -9.60 -24.59 64.24
N LEU A 22 -9.00 -24.42 65.41
CA LEU A 22 -8.04 -23.31 65.65
C LEU A 22 -6.66 -23.57 65.05
N THR A 23 -6.25 -24.84 64.91
CA THR A 23 -4.97 -25.19 64.26
C THR A 23 -5.03 -25.12 62.72
N LEU A 24 -6.24 -25.32 62.13
CA LEU A 24 -6.45 -25.10 60.69
C LEU A 24 -6.39 -23.62 60.28
N ASP A 25 -6.81 -22.73 61.17
CA ASP A 25 -6.80 -21.28 60.92
C ASP A 25 -5.35 -20.68 60.94
N GLU A 26 -4.44 -21.20 61.76
CA GLU A 26 -3.04 -20.78 61.73
C GLU A 26 -2.28 -21.22 60.49
N GLY A 27 -2.60 -22.36 59.91
CA GLY A 27 -2.04 -22.85 58.64
C GLY A 27 -2.46 -21.98 57.47
N VAL A 28 -3.74 -21.63 57.38
CA VAL A 28 -4.27 -20.75 56.34
C VAL A 28 -3.69 -19.32 56.44
N LEU A 29 -3.50 -18.82 57.67
CA LEU A 29 -2.86 -17.53 57.89
C LEU A 29 -1.37 -17.52 57.55
N ALA A 30 -0.66 -18.62 57.75
CA ALA A 30 0.74 -18.76 57.34
C ALA A 30 0.90 -18.82 55.81
N GLU A 31 -0.02 -19.53 55.14
CA GLU A 31 -0.04 -19.62 53.67
C GLU A 31 -0.39 -18.26 53.01
N ALA A 32 -1.39 -17.56 53.53
CA ALA A 32 -1.75 -16.22 53.10
C ALA A 32 -0.62 -15.18 53.32
N ARG A 33 0.15 -15.31 54.43
CA ARG A 33 1.36 -14.48 54.67
C ARG A 33 2.50 -14.80 53.71
N ALA A 34 2.68 -16.06 53.35
CA ALA A 34 3.69 -16.48 52.34
C ALA A 34 3.31 -15.98 50.94
N GLU A 35 2.06 -16.06 50.54
CA GLU A 35 1.57 -15.49 49.29
C GLU A 35 1.70 -13.96 49.23
N ALA A 36 1.31 -13.27 50.31
CA ALA A 36 1.46 -11.81 50.41
C ALA A 36 2.95 -11.37 50.32
N SER A 37 3.86 -12.14 50.88
CA SER A 37 5.31 -11.88 50.83
C SER A 37 5.89 -12.12 49.43
N THR A 38 5.40 -13.10 48.68
CA THR A 38 5.81 -13.36 47.28
C THR A 38 5.23 -12.32 46.33
N VAL A 39 4.02 -11.81 46.55
CA VAL A 39 3.42 -10.71 45.75
C VAL A 39 4.20 -9.41 45.97
N THR A 40 4.55 -9.09 47.22
CA THR A 40 5.34 -7.87 47.55
C THR A 40 6.76 -7.96 46.97
N SER A 41 7.38 -9.14 47.01
CA SER A 41 8.70 -9.37 46.42
C SER A 41 8.69 -9.24 44.87
N ARG A 42 7.63 -9.72 44.20
CA ARG A 42 7.43 -9.53 42.77
C ARG A 42 7.17 -8.07 42.40
N ALA A 43 6.34 -7.37 43.12
CA ALA A 43 6.07 -5.95 42.89
C ALA A 43 7.34 -5.09 43.02
N GLY A 44 8.18 -5.37 44.04
CA GLY A 44 9.46 -4.69 44.20
C GLY A 44 10.49 -5.03 43.09
N ALA A 45 10.46 -6.27 42.60
CA ALA A 45 11.31 -6.66 41.47
C ALA A 45 10.86 -5.98 40.14
N ASP A 46 9.56 -5.89 39.91
CA ASP A 46 9.00 -5.21 38.72
C ASP A 46 9.27 -3.70 38.77
N GLU A 47 9.19 -3.07 39.96
CA GLU A 47 9.51 -1.66 40.14
C GLU A 47 11.00 -1.36 39.95
N ALA A 48 11.89 -2.26 40.39
CA ALA A 48 13.32 -2.16 40.15
C ALA A 48 13.68 -2.33 38.67
N VAL A 49 13.01 -3.24 37.95
CA VAL A 49 13.19 -3.42 36.49
C VAL A 49 12.68 -2.18 35.72
N LEU A 50 11.56 -1.60 36.12
CA LEU A 50 11.06 -0.36 35.51
C LEU A 50 11.98 0.82 35.78
N ALA A 51 12.52 0.96 36.98
CA ALA A 51 13.48 2.01 37.32
C ALA A 51 14.79 1.86 36.54
N ASP A 52 15.31 0.63 36.37
CA ASP A 52 16.49 0.36 35.55
C ASP A 52 16.23 0.65 34.05
N GLN A 53 15.06 0.29 33.54
CA GLN A 53 14.65 0.65 32.17
C GLN A 53 14.54 2.17 31.99
N GLU A 54 14.02 2.91 32.97
CA GLU A 54 13.98 4.36 32.92
C GLU A 54 15.36 5.02 32.99
N ALA A 55 16.25 4.49 33.81
CA ALA A 55 17.65 4.95 33.90
C ALA A 55 18.43 4.68 32.59
N GLN A 56 18.13 3.59 31.89
CA GLN A 56 18.78 3.24 30.62
C GLN A 56 18.19 3.99 29.41
N ARG A 57 17.00 4.57 29.49
CA ARG A 57 16.34 5.33 28.42
C ARG A 57 17.17 6.48 27.85
N PRO A 58 17.87 7.33 28.63
CA PRO A 58 18.70 8.41 28.09
C PRO A 58 19.89 7.87 27.29
N ALA A 59 20.57 6.86 27.81
CA ALA A 59 21.73 6.24 27.15
C ALA A 59 21.32 5.49 25.88
N ALA A 60 20.18 4.79 25.90
CA ALA A 60 19.61 4.14 24.73
C ALA A 60 19.18 5.15 23.65
N ARG A 61 18.59 6.27 24.05
CA ARG A 61 18.24 7.39 23.14
C ARG A 61 19.48 8.04 22.53
N GLU A 62 20.54 8.23 23.29
CA GLU A 62 21.78 8.79 22.80
C GLU A 62 22.51 7.81 21.89
N ALA A 63 22.55 6.52 22.22
CA ALA A 63 23.08 5.46 21.35
C ALA A 63 22.26 5.32 20.04
N ALA A 64 20.94 5.42 20.11
CA ALA A 64 20.07 5.44 18.94
C ALA A 64 20.31 6.71 18.09
N ARG A 65 20.51 7.87 18.71
CA ARG A 65 20.84 9.12 18.01
C ARG A 65 22.21 9.09 17.34
N LYS A 66 23.21 8.43 17.94
CA LYS A 66 24.53 8.18 17.32
C LYS A 66 24.45 7.19 16.15
N ARG A 67 23.42 6.36 16.10
CA ARG A 67 23.17 5.35 15.06
C ARG A 67 22.17 5.79 14.02
N SER A 68 21.57 6.97 14.11
CA SER A 68 20.56 7.47 13.17
C SER A 68 21.10 7.58 11.76
N LEU A 69 20.33 7.11 10.79
CA LEU A 69 20.63 7.19 9.35
C LEU A 69 20.78 8.61 8.82
N TRP A 70 20.31 9.64 9.54
CA TRP A 70 20.55 11.05 9.21
C TRP A 70 22.03 11.46 9.29
N ARG A 71 22.91 10.62 9.80
CA ARG A 71 24.37 10.84 9.87
C ARG A 71 25.16 9.86 9.00
N ASP A 72 24.48 8.94 8.34
CA ASP A 72 25.11 8.00 7.42
C ASP A 72 25.13 8.63 6.02
N GLY A 73 26.30 9.13 5.62
CA GLY A 73 26.46 9.77 4.32
C GLY A 73 26.18 8.85 3.14
N ASN A 74 26.45 7.54 3.28
CA ASN A 74 26.19 6.56 2.23
C ASN A 74 24.68 6.36 2.02
N PHE A 75 23.94 6.18 3.13
CA PHE A 75 22.48 6.09 3.07
C PHE A 75 21.84 7.40 2.56
N LEU A 76 22.32 8.56 3.04
CA LEU A 76 21.78 9.85 2.62
C LEU A 76 22.00 10.10 1.12
N THR A 77 23.14 9.72 0.58
CA THR A 77 23.42 9.85 -0.86
C THR A 77 22.43 9.04 -1.68
N MET A 78 22.21 7.77 -1.33
CA MET A 78 21.22 6.92 -2.00
C MET A 78 19.80 7.47 -1.81
N TRP A 79 19.43 7.82 -0.57
CA TRP A 79 18.10 8.32 -0.24
C TRP A 79 17.76 9.64 -0.98
N THR A 80 18.69 10.58 -1.08
CA THR A 80 18.46 11.84 -1.83
C THR A 80 18.32 11.59 -3.33
N GLY A 81 19.15 10.71 -3.90
CA GLY A 81 19.00 10.31 -5.30
C GLY A 81 17.63 9.70 -5.58
N GLN A 82 17.20 8.77 -4.74
CA GLN A 82 15.90 8.14 -4.85
C GLN A 82 14.74 9.14 -4.66
N ALA A 83 14.86 10.06 -3.70
CA ALA A 83 13.86 11.10 -3.49
C ALA A 83 13.67 11.93 -4.75
N LEU A 84 14.75 12.38 -5.38
CA LEU A 84 14.71 13.10 -6.64
C LEU A 84 14.09 12.28 -7.77
N SER A 85 14.48 11.01 -7.88
CA SER A 85 13.90 10.08 -8.87
C SER A 85 12.39 9.91 -8.70
N GLN A 86 11.90 9.77 -7.47
CA GLN A 86 10.47 9.64 -7.17
C GLN A 86 9.69 10.92 -7.51
N PHE A 87 10.22 12.09 -7.16
CA PHE A 87 9.61 13.36 -7.57
C PHE A 87 9.56 13.49 -9.09
N GLY A 88 10.64 13.13 -9.79
CA GLY A 88 10.67 13.12 -11.26
C GLY A 88 9.64 12.16 -11.85
N ALA A 89 9.48 10.97 -11.30
CA ALA A 89 8.48 10.01 -11.73
C ALA A 89 7.06 10.58 -11.64
N GLN A 90 6.70 11.23 -10.53
CA GLN A 90 5.39 11.85 -10.34
C GLN A 90 5.13 13.02 -11.32
N ILE A 91 6.17 13.79 -11.63
CA ILE A 91 6.07 14.85 -12.65
C ILE A 91 5.84 14.24 -14.03
N THR A 92 6.56 13.16 -14.39
CA THR A 92 6.42 12.48 -15.67
C THR A 92 5.04 11.85 -15.83
N GLU A 93 4.50 11.24 -14.78
CA GLU A 93 3.18 10.61 -14.78
C GLU A 93 2.06 11.61 -15.15
N LEU A 94 2.24 12.89 -14.77
CA LEU A 94 1.34 13.95 -15.19
C LEU A 94 1.75 14.54 -16.55
N ALA A 95 3.03 14.81 -16.79
CA ALA A 95 3.50 15.56 -17.96
C ALA A 95 3.30 14.81 -19.27
N ILE A 96 3.48 13.47 -19.29
CA ILE A 96 3.33 12.68 -20.52
C ILE A 96 1.90 12.67 -21.06
N PRO A 97 0.85 12.37 -20.27
CA PRO A 97 -0.53 12.51 -20.75
C PRO A 97 -0.89 13.94 -21.19
N VAL A 98 -0.41 14.95 -20.44
CA VAL A 98 -0.64 16.35 -20.80
C VAL A 98 0.04 16.70 -22.14
N LEU A 99 1.27 16.25 -22.37
CA LEU A 99 1.97 16.40 -23.62
C LEU A 99 1.22 15.71 -24.79
N ALA A 100 0.73 14.50 -24.59
CA ALA A 100 -0.06 13.77 -25.57
C ALA A 100 -1.35 14.54 -25.92
N VAL A 101 -2.08 15.00 -24.91
CA VAL A 101 -3.40 15.64 -25.10
C VAL A 101 -3.28 17.06 -25.68
N LEU A 102 -2.37 17.89 -25.14
CA LEU A 102 -2.31 19.32 -25.50
C LEU A 102 -1.36 19.60 -26.66
N LEU A 103 -0.24 18.91 -26.79
CA LEU A 103 0.74 19.18 -27.84
C LEU A 103 0.48 18.31 -29.09
N LEU A 104 0.21 17.02 -28.91
CA LEU A 104 0.02 16.09 -30.03
C LEU A 104 -1.46 15.91 -30.40
N ASN A 105 -2.39 16.54 -29.69
CA ASN A 105 -3.84 16.39 -29.89
C ASN A 105 -4.27 14.91 -29.95
N ALA A 106 -3.70 14.09 -29.07
CA ALA A 106 -3.92 12.66 -29.03
C ALA A 106 -5.41 12.31 -28.98
N THR A 107 -5.82 11.30 -29.73
CA THR A 107 -7.15 10.71 -29.67
C THR A 107 -7.28 9.83 -28.41
N GLU A 108 -8.51 9.48 -28.06
CA GLU A 108 -8.82 8.58 -26.93
C GLU A 108 -8.12 7.22 -27.13
N TRP A 109 -8.11 6.69 -28.37
CA TRP A 109 -7.38 5.46 -28.70
C TRP A 109 -5.89 5.60 -28.44
N GLN A 110 -5.30 6.70 -28.87
CA GLN A 110 -3.86 6.95 -28.66
C GLN A 110 -3.49 7.05 -27.19
N VAL A 111 -4.34 7.67 -26.38
CA VAL A 111 -4.12 7.74 -24.92
C VAL A 111 -4.36 6.36 -24.27
N GLY A 112 -5.30 5.58 -24.77
CA GLY A 112 -5.49 4.18 -24.35
C GLY A 112 -4.26 3.31 -24.62
N VAL A 113 -3.66 3.41 -25.80
CA VAL A 113 -2.42 2.71 -26.15
C VAL A 113 -1.25 3.20 -25.29
N LEU A 114 -1.18 4.50 -24.98
CA LEU A 114 -0.15 5.07 -24.12
C LEU A 114 -0.21 4.48 -22.70
N GLY A 115 -1.41 4.44 -22.11
CA GLY A 115 -1.63 3.83 -20.79
C GLY A 115 -1.31 2.32 -20.80
N ALA A 116 -1.72 1.61 -21.85
CA ALA A 116 -1.41 0.19 -21.99
C ALA A 116 0.11 -0.06 -22.12
N ALA A 117 0.83 0.76 -22.87
CA ALA A 117 2.30 0.65 -23.00
C ALA A 117 3.02 0.82 -21.67
N GLN A 118 2.58 1.79 -20.85
CA GLN A 118 3.13 2.01 -19.51
C GLN A 118 2.93 0.80 -18.59
N MET A 119 1.74 0.18 -18.63
CA MET A 119 1.36 -0.90 -17.72
C MET A 119 1.78 -2.28 -18.23
N ALA A 120 1.98 -2.46 -19.56
CA ALA A 120 2.35 -3.73 -20.15
C ALA A 120 3.69 -4.27 -19.60
N ALA A 121 4.63 -3.38 -19.30
CA ALA A 121 5.90 -3.75 -18.71
C ALA A 121 5.76 -4.49 -17.38
N PHE A 122 4.84 -4.04 -16.50
CA PHE A 122 4.57 -4.71 -15.23
C PHE A 122 3.99 -6.11 -15.45
N LEU A 123 3.13 -6.30 -16.43
CA LEU A 123 2.52 -7.59 -16.72
C LEU A 123 3.55 -8.58 -17.29
N VAL A 124 4.38 -8.13 -18.26
CA VAL A 124 5.32 -9.00 -18.99
C VAL A 124 6.60 -9.24 -18.20
N VAL A 125 7.16 -8.19 -17.59
CA VAL A 125 8.49 -8.22 -16.97
C VAL A 125 8.40 -8.34 -15.44
N GLY A 126 7.31 -7.90 -14.81
CA GLY A 126 7.20 -7.82 -13.36
C GLY A 126 7.39 -9.15 -12.63
N LEU A 127 6.87 -10.25 -13.18
CA LEU A 127 7.04 -11.58 -12.58
C LEU A 127 8.48 -12.12 -12.73
N PRO A 128 9.13 -12.13 -13.92
CA PRO A 128 10.50 -12.63 -14.08
C PRO A 128 11.55 -11.66 -13.53
N ALA A 129 11.25 -10.36 -13.39
CA ALA A 129 12.21 -9.36 -12.93
C ALA A 129 12.81 -9.71 -11.55
N GLY A 130 12.00 -10.19 -10.60
CA GLY A 130 12.48 -10.60 -9.30
C GLY A 130 13.58 -11.66 -9.38
N ALA A 131 13.32 -12.73 -10.12
CA ALA A 131 14.27 -13.83 -10.32
C ALA A 131 15.56 -13.40 -11.06
N TRP A 132 15.46 -12.44 -11.99
CA TRP A 132 16.63 -11.89 -12.67
C TRP A 132 17.44 -10.99 -11.77
N ILE A 133 16.77 -10.09 -11.02
CA ILE A 133 17.39 -9.12 -10.12
C ILE A 133 18.12 -9.81 -8.97
N ASP A 134 17.62 -10.94 -8.46
CA ASP A 134 18.28 -11.71 -7.39
C ASP A 134 19.66 -12.23 -7.81
N ARG A 135 19.92 -12.38 -9.12
CA ARG A 135 21.19 -12.79 -9.71
C ARG A 135 22.09 -11.62 -10.09
N MET A 136 21.60 -10.39 -10.00
CA MET A 136 22.30 -9.17 -10.41
C MET A 136 22.65 -8.31 -9.19
N ARG A 137 23.67 -7.47 -9.30
CA ARG A 137 23.96 -6.45 -8.28
C ARG A 137 22.90 -5.35 -8.37
N LYS A 138 22.08 -5.23 -7.36
CA LYS A 138 20.91 -4.34 -7.32
C LYS A 138 21.28 -2.89 -7.60
N ARG A 139 22.41 -2.41 -7.03
CA ARG A 139 22.95 -1.07 -7.32
C ARG A 139 23.23 -0.85 -8.81
N HIS A 140 23.84 -1.80 -9.52
CA HIS A 140 24.10 -1.66 -10.95
C HIS A 140 22.81 -1.66 -11.76
N VAL A 141 21.83 -2.47 -11.39
CA VAL A 141 20.50 -2.47 -12.01
C VAL A 141 19.84 -1.10 -11.86
N MET A 142 19.86 -0.50 -10.66
CA MET A 142 19.29 0.83 -10.42
C MET A 142 20.00 1.93 -11.22
N ILE A 143 21.35 1.91 -11.28
CA ILE A 143 22.14 2.85 -12.10
C ILE A 143 21.77 2.72 -13.59
N THR A 144 21.71 1.50 -14.11
CA THR A 144 21.33 1.25 -15.50
C THR A 144 19.90 1.70 -15.78
N ALA A 145 18.96 1.41 -14.86
CA ALA A 145 17.57 1.83 -14.99
C ALA A 145 17.44 3.37 -15.03
N ASP A 146 18.14 4.11 -14.16
CA ASP A 146 18.12 5.58 -14.18
C ASP A 146 18.73 6.15 -15.46
N ALA A 147 19.84 5.56 -15.96
CA ALA A 147 20.44 5.96 -17.22
C ALA A 147 19.48 5.74 -18.40
N VAL A 148 18.83 4.57 -18.45
CA VAL A 148 17.85 4.24 -19.49
C VAL A 148 16.65 5.19 -19.41
N ARG A 149 16.11 5.45 -18.22
CA ARG A 149 15.00 6.38 -18.02
C ARG A 149 15.36 7.80 -18.45
N ALA A 150 16.53 8.30 -18.01
CA ALA A 150 17.00 9.63 -18.41
C ALA A 150 17.17 9.77 -19.93
N LEU A 151 17.81 8.79 -20.57
CA LEU A 151 18.03 8.79 -22.01
C LEU A 151 16.72 8.70 -22.80
N ALA A 152 15.84 7.78 -22.40
CA ALA A 152 14.54 7.61 -23.06
C ALA A 152 13.70 8.88 -22.96
N LEU A 153 13.58 9.48 -21.76
CA LEU A 153 12.82 10.71 -21.57
C LEU A 153 13.44 11.91 -22.30
N ALA A 154 14.77 12.01 -22.35
CA ALA A 154 15.46 13.12 -23.01
C ALA A 154 15.16 13.16 -24.52
N THR A 155 14.77 12.05 -25.14
CA THR A 155 14.38 12.03 -26.56
C THR A 155 13.14 12.87 -26.84
N LEU A 156 12.18 12.94 -25.91
CA LEU A 156 10.91 13.64 -26.12
C LEU A 156 11.07 15.17 -26.27
N PRO A 157 11.74 15.89 -25.39
CA PRO A 157 11.96 17.32 -25.57
C PRO A 157 12.84 17.63 -26.79
N VAL A 158 13.83 16.77 -27.11
CA VAL A 158 14.64 16.93 -28.32
C VAL A 158 13.78 16.84 -29.58
N LEU A 159 12.96 15.78 -29.69
CA LEU A 159 12.06 15.58 -30.82
C LEU A 159 10.99 16.70 -30.89
N ALA A 160 10.53 17.20 -29.75
CA ALA A 160 9.58 18.31 -29.71
C ALA A 160 10.20 19.61 -30.30
N VAL A 161 11.45 19.94 -29.92
CA VAL A 161 12.16 21.09 -30.46
C VAL A 161 12.42 20.96 -31.96
N LEU A 162 12.71 19.74 -32.44
CA LEU A 162 12.90 19.45 -33.86
C LEU A 162 11.59 19.41 -34.65
N GLY A 163 10.44 19.50 -34.01
CA GLY A 163 9.14 19.38 -34.65
C GLY A 163 8.82 17.97 -35.20
N MET A 164 9.54 16.96 -34.71
CA MET A 164 9.43 15.57 -35.14
C MET A 164 8.73 14.66 -34.12
N LEU A 165 8.19 15.23 -33.03
CA LEU A 165 7.54 14.46 -31.98
C LEU A 165 6.19 13.92 -32.48
N GLU A 166 6.03 12.60 -32.38
CA GLU A 166 4.81 11.88 -32.74
C GLU A 166 4.39 10.91 -31.61
N MET A 167 3.14 10.46 -31.63
CA MET A 167 2.59 9.57 -30.59
C MET A 167 3.37 8.27 -30.42
N TRP A 168 3.90 7.67 -31.49
CA TRP A 168 4.66 6.42 -31.39
C TRP A 168 5.95 6.56 -30.56
N HIS A 169 6.58 7.77 -30.53
CA HIS A 169 7.73 8.05 -29.68
C HIS A 169 7.33 7.95 -28.20
N LEU A 170 6.15 8.48 -27.86
CA LEU A 170 5.64 8.36 -26.48
C LEU A 170 5.39 6.90 -26.09
N TYR A 171 4.79 6.09 -27.01
CA TYR A 171 4.58 4.66 -26.75
C TYR A 171 5.90 3.93 -26.49
N ALA A 172 6.90 4.15 -27.34
CA ALA A 172 8.22 3.52 -27.20
C ALA A 172 8.89 3.94 -25.90
N VAL A 173 8.88 5.26 -25.58
CA VAL A 173 9.44 5.78 -24.34
C VAL A 173 8.73 5.22 -23.12
N MET A 174 7.38 5.20 -23.11
CA MET A 174 6.62 4.69 -21.97
C MET A 174 6.82 3.18 -21.74
N LEU A 175 6.96 2.40 -22.80
CA LEU A 175 7.31 0.98 -22.69
C LEU A 175 8.70 0.78 -22.06
N VAL A 176 9.70 1.53 -22.54
CA VAL A 176 11.07 1.50 -22.01
C VAL A 176 11.09 1.97 -20.55
N MET A 177 10.39 3.07 -20.25
CA MET A 177 10.23 3.60 -18.89
C MET A 177 9.60 2.57 -17.97
N GLY A 178 8.52 1.91 -18.41
CA GLY A 178 7.84 0.88 -17.62
C GLY A 178 8.77 -0.27 -17.26
N VAL A 179 9.52 -0.80 -18.24
CA VAL A 179 10.51 -1.87 -18.00
C VAL A 179 11.59 -1.41 -17.02
N ALA A 180 12.20 -0.24 -17.27
CA ALA A 180 13.26 0.29 -16.40
C ALA A 180 12.76 0.56 -14.98
N THR A 181 11.51 1.02 -14.82
CA THR A 181 10.88 1.25 -13.52
C THR A 181 10.67 -0.06 -12.76
N VAL A 182 10.21 -1.14 -13.40
CA VAL A 182 10.09 -2.46 -12.75
C VAL A 182 11.43 -2.91 -12.19
N PHE A 183 12.50 -2.84 -13.02
CA PHE A 183 13.84 -3.23 -12.55
C PHE A 183 14.35 -2.34 -11.41
N PHE A 184 14.11 -1.03 -11.50
CA PHE A 184 14.48 -0.09 -10.45
C PHE A 184 13.76 -0.39 -9.13
N ASP A 185 12.43 -0.53 -9.15
CA ASP A 185 11.60 -0.68 -7.96
C ASP A 185 11.88 -1.99 -7.21
N VAL A 186 12.01 -3.11 -7.94
CA VAL A 186 12.37 -4.40 -7.34
C VAL A 186 13.76 -4.36 -6.73
N SER A 187 14.73 -3.73 -7.42
CA SER A 187 16.09 -3.58 -6.91
C SER A 187 16.13 -2.67 -5.68
N ASN A 188 15.38 -1.56 -5.71
CA ASN A 188 15.30 -0.60 -4.62
C ASN A 188 14.71 -1.20 -3.34
N GLN A 189 13.65 -2.00 -3.44
CA GLN A 189 13.08 -2.71 -2.29
C GLN A 189 14.06 -3.74 -1.70
N SER A 190 14.93 -4.29 -2.53
CA SER A 190 15.86 -5.37 -2.16
C SER A 190 17.25 -4.90 -1.73
N ILE A 191 17.65 -3.64 -2.02
CA ILE A 191 19.00 -3.13 -1.71
C ILE A 191 19.15 -2.70 -0.25
N VAL A 192 18.08 -2.29 0.42
CA VAL A 192 18.10 -1.71 1.78
C VAL A 192 18.90 -2.54 2.79
N PRO A 193 18.72 -3.87 2.88
CA PRO A 193 19.48 -4.69 3.83
C PRO A 193 21.00 -4.74 3.57
N SER A 194 21.46 -4.38 2.36
CA SER A 194 22.90 -4.32 2.03
C SER A 194 23.54 -2.96 2.32
N LEU A 195 22.71 -1.94 2.54
CA LEU A 195 23.17 -0.56 2.78
C LEU A 195 23.17 -0.18 4.25
N VAL A 196 22.25 -0.74 5.04
CA VAL A 196 22.07 -0.39 6.44
C VAL A 196 22.15 -1.63 7.33
N ARG A 197 22.39 -1.44 8.61
CA ARG A 197 22.42 -2.54 9.59
C ARG A 197 21.02 -3.06 9.85
N SER A 198 20.92 -4.30 10.33
CA SER A 198 19.62 -4.95 10.57
C SER A 198 18.71 -4.17 11.53
N ASP A 199 19.30 -3.51 12.55
CA ASP A 199 18.57 -2.67 13.50
C ASP A 199 18.09 -1.34 12.92
N GLN A 200 18.56 -0.94 11.74
CA GLN A 200 18.22 0.31 11.04
C GLN A 200 17.26 0.11 9.85
N ILE A 201 16.95 -1.13 9.46
CA ILE A 201 16.11 -1.43 8.28
C ILE A 201 14.74 -0.76 8.41
N ALA A 202 14.12 -0.81 9.59
CA ALA A 202 12.82 -0.18 9.83
C ALA A 202 12.88 1.36 9.68
N GLU A 203 13.95 2.00 10.17
CA GLU A 203 14.18 3.45 9.99
C GLU A 203 14.37 3.79 8.51
N ALA A 204 15.17 3.00 7.77
CA ALA A 204 15.42 3.19 6.35
C ALA A 204 14.12 3.10 5.54
N ASN A 205 13.35 2.01 5.72
CA ASN A 205 12.09 1.83 5.03
C ASN A 205 11.08 2.94 5.38
N GLY A 206 11.03 3.38 6.64
CA GLY A 206 10.19 4.50 7.05
C GLY A 206 10.54 5.80 6.32
N LYS A 207 11.84 6.12 6.15
CA LYS A 207 12.29 7.30 5.40
C LYS A 207 11.96 7.20 3.91
N LEU A 208 12.20 6.05 3.29
CA LEU A 208 11.90 5.79 1.89
C LEU A 208 10.39 5.92 1.62
N GLN A 209 9.56 5.28 2.45
CA GLN A 209 8.10 5.35 2.33
C GLN A 209 7.56 6.76 2.56
N SER A 210 8.10 7.49 3.54
CA SER A 210 7.70 8.89 3.77
C SER A 210 8.04 9.78 2.57
N THR A 211 9.19 9.55 1.93
CA THR A 211 9.59 10.27 0.71
C THR A 211 8.66 9.98 -0.46
N GLU A 212 8.30 8.71 -0.65
CA GLU A 212 7.34 8.28 -1.68
C GLU A 212 5.98 8.97 -1.48
N GLN A 213 5.47 9.02 -0.24
CA GLN A 213 4.23 9.73 0.07
C GLN A 213 4.33 11.24 -0.18
N LEU A 214 5.46 11.85 0.18
CA LEU A 214 5.70 13.28 -0.08
C LEU A 214 5.82 13.56 -1.58
N ALA A 215 6.47 12.69 -2.34
CA ALA A 215 6.53 12.81 -3.80
C ALA A 215 5.15 12.67 -4.43
N GLY A 216 4.35 11.70 -4.00
CA GLY A 216 2.96 11.55 -4.44
C GLY A 216 2.06 12.75 -4.11
N LEU A 217 2.31 13.40 -2.96
CA LEU A 217 1.57 14.58 -2.54
C LEU A 217 1.98 15.86 -3.31
N ALA A 218 3.26 16.14 -3.39
CA ALA A 218 3.77 17.39 -3.95
C ALA A 218 4.10 17.29 -5.45
N GLY A 219 4.48 16.10 -5.93
CA GLY A 219 4.93 15.90 -7.31
C GLY A 219 3.91 16.28 -8.37
N PRO A 220 2.65 15.86 -8.29
CA PRO A 220 1.64 16.25 -9.28
C PRO A 220 1.38 17.77 -9.31
N ALA A 221 1.35 18.46 -8.15
CA ALA A 221 1.19 19.92 -8.11
C ALA A 221 2.39 20.63 -8.74
N VAL A 222 3.61 20.19 -8.40
CA VAL A 222 4.86 20.74 -9.00
C VAL A 222 4.87 20.41 -10.49
N GLY A 223 4.51 19.19 -10.90
CA GLY A 223 4.41 18.79 -12.31
C GLY A 223 3.42 19.64 -13.10
N GLY A 224 2.21 19.82 -12.56
CA GLY A 224 1.19 20.66 -13.18
C GLY A 224 1.62 22.12 -13.30
N TRP A 225 2.29 22.67 -12.27
CA TRP A 225 2.86 24.01 -12.31
C TRP A 225 3.98 24.12 -13.36
N LEU A 226 4.93 23.19 -13.37
CA LEU A 226 6.02 23.15 -14.35
C LEU A 226 5.48 23.09 -15.79
N VAL A 227 4.53 22.18 -16.05
CA VAL A 227 3.91 22.06 -17.37
C VAL A 227 3.16 23.31 -17.78
N GLY A 228 2.47 23.96 -16.84
CA GLY A 228 1.73 25.18 -17.13
C GLY A 228 2.60 26.42 -17.36
N VAL A 229 3.80 26.48 -16.75
CA VAL A 229 4.73 27.63 -16.90
C VAL A 229 5.75 27.40 -18.03
N LEU A 230 6.30 26.17 -18.12
CA LEU A 230 7.42 25.85 -19.01
C LEU A 230 6.98 25.09 -20.28
N ALA A 231 5.73 24.66 -20.37
CA ALA A 231 5.21 23.64 -21.27
C ALA A 231 5.74 22.22 -20.97
N ALA A 232 4.97 21.19 -21.45
CA ALA A 232 5.23 19.80 -21.10
C ALA A 232 6.64 19.28 -21.49
N PRO A 233 7.24 19.62 -22.67
CA PRO A 233 8.58 19.15 -23.01
C PRO A 233 9.67 19.64 -22.03
N LEU A 234 9.59 20.88 -21.54
CA LEU A 234 10.56 21.41 -20.58
C LEU A 234 10.35 20.86 -19.17
N ALA A 235 9.11 20.58 -18.78
CA ALA A 235 8.82 19.87 -17.52
C ALA A 235 9.43 18.45 -17.55
N ILE A 236 9.38 17.76 -18.68
CA ILE A 236 10.04 16.45 -18.86
C ILE A 236 11.56 16.58 -18.74
N LEU A 237 12.16 17.64 -19.27
CA LEU A 237 13.60 17.88 -19.13
C LEU A 237 14.03 18.04 -17.67
N PHE A 238 13.18 18.67 -16.84
CA PHE A 238 13.40 18.72 -15.38
C PHE A 238 13.46 17.29 -14.80
N THR A 239 12.55 16.41 -15.18
CA THR A 239 12.57 15.01 -14.74
C THR A 239 13.82 14.27 -15.21
N VAL A 240 14.29 14.52 -16.43
CA VAL A 240 15.58 13.98 -16.92
C VAL A 240 16.71 14.38 -15.96
N GLY A 241 16.74 15.65 -15.52
CA GLY A 241 17.71 16.12 -14.54
C GLY A 241 17.62 15.36 -13.20
N THR A 242 16.43 15.04 -12.71
CA THR A 242 16.26 14.27 -11.47
C THR A 242 16.76 12.81 -11.61
N TYR A 243 16.55 12.15 -12.74
CA TYR A 243 17.10 10.81 -13.00
C TYR A 243 18.63 10.83 -13.16
N ILE A 244 19.19 11.85 -13.78
CA ILE A 244 20.64 12.04 -13.85
C ILE A 244 21.22 12.26 -12.44
N ALA A 245 20.58 13.07 -11.61
CA ALA A 245 21.00 13.28 -10.23
C ALA A 245 20.95 11.98 -9.41
N SER A 246 19.89 11.17 -9.57
CA SER A 246 19.78 9.86 -8.95
C SER A 246 20.88 8.89 -9.45
N PHE A 247 21.14 8.86 -10.76
CA PHE A 247 22.22 8.08 -11.36
C PHE A 247 23.56 8.39 -10.68
N PHE A 248 23.93 9.67 -10.55
CA PHE A 248 25.18 10.05 -9.89
C PHE A 248 25.17 9.71 -8.39
N ALA A 249 24.07 9.92 -7.70
CA ALA A 249 23.93 9.55 -6.30
C ALA A 249 24.20 8.04 -6.11
N LEU A 250 23.63 7.21 -6.96
CA LEU A 250 23.86 5.76 -6.95
C LEU A 250 25.30 5.38 -7.31
N LEU A 251 25.96 6.13 -8.19
CA LEU A 251 27.40 5.91 -8.48
C LEU A 251 28.29 6.15 -7.25
N PHE A 252 27.95 7.10 -6.40
CA PHE A 252 28.70 7.39 -5.18
C PHE A 252 28.29 6.53 -3.98
N THR A 253 27.15 5.84 -4.05
CA THR A 253 26.69 4.93 -3.01
C THR A 253 27.55 3.67 -2.97
N ARG A 254 27.98 3.24 -1.78
CA ARG A 254 28.72 2.00 -1.57
C ARG A 254 27.75 0.93 -1.07
N ASP A 255 27.72 -0.22 -1.73
CA ASP A 255 26.94 -1.38 -1.31
C ASP A 255 27.87 -2.52 -0.83
N HIS A 256 27.36 -3.30 0.10
CA HIS A 256 28.03 -4.51 0.61
C HIS A 256 27.25 -5.77 0.21
N GLU A 257 26.61 -5.72 -0.95
CA GLU A 257 25.77 -6.80 -1.43
C GLU A 257 26.54 -8.09 -1.63
N ARG A 258 26.06 -9.17 -0.99
CA ARG A 258 26.46 -10.55 -1.27
C ARG A 258 25.42 -11.19 -2.16
N LEU A 259 25.80 -11.58 -3.37
CA LEU A 259 24.90 -12.31 -4.27
C LEU A 259 24.45 -13.61 -3.60
N ARG A 260 23.15 -13.80 -3.48
CA ARG A 260 22.57 -15.07 -3.01
C ARG A 260 22.73 -16.14 -4.09
N LYS A 261 22.98 -17.38 -3.65
CA LYS A 261 22.85 -18.53 -4.56
C LYS A 261 21.39 -18.65 -4.99
N PRO A 262 21.12 -19.00 -6.25
CA PRO A 262 19.75 -19.22 -6.72
C PRO A 262 19.08 -20.28 -5.84
N GLU A 263 17.97 -19.95 -5.20
CA GLU A 263 17.08 -20.95 -4.61
C GLU A 263 16.32 -21.62 -5.76
N ASP A 264 16.16 -22.95 -5.71
CA ASP A 264 15.33 -23.68 -6.65
C ASP A 264 13.85 -23.33 -6.40
N HIS A 265 13.39 -22.34 -7.12
CA HIS A 265 11.98 -22.02 -7.19
C HIS A 265 11.32 -22.99 -8.19
N GLY A 266 10.19 -23.58 -7.81
CA GLY A 266 9.38 -24.39 -8.69
C GLY A 266 8.89 -23.60 -9.92
N PRO A 267 8.30 -24.26 -10.93
CA PRO A 267 7.77 -23.58 -12.09
C PRO A 267 6.69 -22.57 -11.69
N LEU A 268 6.90 -21.29 -12.05
CA LEU A 268 6.08 -20.14 -11.71
C LEU A 268 4.58 -20.35 -11.98
N VAL A 269 4.24 -21.02 -13.08
CA VAL A 269 2.86 -21.34 -13.48
C VAL A 269 2.17 -22.23 -12.44
N LYS A 270 2.91 -23.19 -11.86
CA LYS A 270 2.37 -24.07 -10.80
C LYS A 270 2.13 -23.29 -9.52
N GLU A 271 3.04 -22.41 -9.14
CA GLU A 271 2.91 -21.57 -7.95
C GLU A 271 1.73 -20.59 -8.05
N ILE A 272 1.54 -19.98 -9.22
CA ILE A 272 0.36 -19.14 -9.51
C ILE A 272 -0.91 -19.99 -9.44
N GLY A 273 -0.92 -21.19 -10.02
CA GLY A 273 -2.08 -22.09 -10.00
C GLY A 273 -2.50 -22.48 -8.58
N GLU A 274 -1.55 -22.80 -7.71
CA GLU A 274 -1.82 -23.12 -6.30
C GLU A 274 -2.36 -21.89 -5.53
N GLY A 275 -1.80 -20.70 -5.78
CA GLY A 275 -2.29 -19.46 -5.21
C GLY A 275 -3.71 -19.12 -5.67
N LEU A 276 -4.02 -19.31 -6.96
CA LEU A 276 -5.37 -19.14 -7.51
C LEU A 276 -6.36 -20.12 -6.87
N GLY A 277 -5.96 -21.40 -6.75
CA GLY A 277 -6.79 -22.41 -6.09
C GLY A 277 -7.17 -22.01 -4.66
N TRP A 278 -6.22 -21.49 -3.89
CA TRP A 278 -6.47 -20.96 -2.54
C TRP A 278 -7.42 -19.77 -2.53
N VAL A 279 -7.18 -18.79 -3.39
CA VAL A 279 -7.99 -17.56 -3.49
C VAL A 279 -9.43 -17.86 -3.87
N PHE A 280 -9.66 -18.65 -4.90
CA PHE A 280 -11.01 -18.98 -5.40
C PHE A 280 -11.73 -20.03 -4.54
N GLY A 281 -10.98 -20.85 -3.81
CA GLY A 281 -11.52 -21.80 -2.84
C GLY A 281 -12.10 -21.14 -1.59
N ASN A 282 -11.61 -19.96 -1.21
CA ASN A 282 -12.13 -19.23 -0.05
C ASN A 282 -13.18 -18.19 -0.49
N PRO A 283 -14.43 -18.27 -0.01
CA PRO A 283 -15.51 -17.36 -0.44
C PRO A 283 -15.24 -15.87 -0.14
N LEU A 284 -14.57 -15.56 0.96
CA LEU A 284 -14.24 -14.19 1.35
C LEU A 284 -13.12 -13.62 0.47
N LEU A 285 -12.03 -14.39 0.28
CA LEU A 285 -10.92 -14.02 -0.59
C LEU A 285 -11.39 -13.80 -2.02
N ARG A 286 -12.20 -14.71 -2.55
CA ARG A 286 -12.78 -14.61 -3.88
C ARG A 286 -13.54 -13.29 -4.07
N ARG A 287 -14.39 -12.90 -3.11
CA ARG A 287 -15.13 -11.64 -3.17
C ARG A 287 -14.21 -10.43 -3.18
N ILE A 288 -13.20 -10.41 -2.32
CA ILE A 288 -12.20 -9.33 -2.24
C ILE A 288 -11.45 -9.21 -3.57
N VAL A 289 -10.98 -10.32 -4.14
CA VAL A 289 -10.21 -10.30 -5.38
C VAL A 289 -11.07 -9.90 -6.58
N LEU A 290 -12.32 -10.36 -6.63
CA LEU A 290 -13.28 -9.92 -7.66
C LEU A 290 -13.57 -8.43 -7.54
N THR A 291 -13.82 -7.92 -6.33
CA THR A 291 -13.99 -6.46 -6.10
C THR A 291 -12.77 -5.69 -6.59
N THR A 292 -11.59 -6.06 -6.13
CA THR A 292 -10.35 -5.32 -6.45
C THR A 292 -10.01 -5.42 -7.94
N GLY A 293 -10.14 -6.59 -8.55
CA GLY A 293 -9.88 -6.79 -9.98
C GLY A 293 -10.86 -6.02 -10.87
N THR A 294 -12.15 -6.07 -10.55
CA THR A 294 -13.19 -5.34 -11.30
C THR A 294 -13.04 -3.83 -11.10
N ALA A 295 -12.78 -3.36 -9.88
CA ALA A 295 -12.54 -1.95 -9.60
C ALA A 295 -11.29 -1.43 -10.34
N ASN A 296 -10.18 -2.19 -10.34
CA ASN A 296 -8.99 -1.80 -11.10
C ASN A 296 -9.25 -1.76 -12.61
N PHE A 297 -10.05 -2.68 -13.14
CA PHE A 297 -10.41 -2.69 -14.55
C PHE A 297 -11.18 -1.41 -14.93
N PHE A 298 -12.27 -1.12 -14.26
CA PHE A 298 -13.11 0.03 -14.57
C PHE A 298 -12.47 1.36 -14.14
N GLY A 299 -11.78 1.38 -13.00
CA GLY A 299 -10.98 2.53 -12.55
C GLY A 299 -9.88 2.90 -13.55
N THR A 300 -9.21 1.89 -14.14
CA THR A 300 -8.22 2.15 -15.20
C THR A 300 -8.87 2.75 -16.45
N ILE A 301 -10.09 2.34 -16.82
CA ILE A 301 -10.83 2.97 -17.93
C ILE A 301 -11.03 4.46 -17.65
N ALA A 302 -11.53 4.81 -16.47
CA ALA A 302 -11.73 6.21 -16.09
C ALA A 302 -10.42 6.99 -16.05
N MET A 303 -9.37 6.46 -15.39
CA MET A 303 -8.08 7.12 -15.23
C MET A 303 -7.33 7.32 -16.55
N THR A 304 -7.47 6.39 -17.50
CA THR A 304 -6.88 6.53 -18.85
C THR A 304 -7.44 7.73 -19.60
N LEU A 305 -8.75 7.95 -19.51
CA LEU A 305 -9.41 9.07 -20.19
C LEU A 305 -9.44 10.36 -19.34
N TYR A 306 -9.02 10.30 -18.08
CA TYR A 306 -9.08 11.43 -17.15
C TYR A 306 -8.35 12.69 -17.66
N PRO A 307 -7.13 12.62 -18.21
CA PRO A 307 -6.45 13.79 -18.76
C PRO A 307 -7.20 14.42 -19.95
N ILE A 308 -7.75 13.60 -20.85
CA ILE A 308 -8.57 14.10 -21.98
C ILE A 308 -9.82 14.81 -21.41
N PHE A 309 -10.53 14.18 -20.49
CA PHE A 309 -11.72 14.73 -19.89
C PHE A 309 -11.45 16.07 -19.21
N VAL A 310 -10.43 16.14 -18.37
CA VAL A 310 -10.12 17.35 -17.61
C VAL A 310 -9.59 18.49 -18.48
N LEU A 311 -8.68 18.18 -19.41
CA LEU A 311 -7.99 19.21 -20.20
C LEU A 311 -8.78 19.64 -21.45
N ARG A 312 -9.46 18.69 -22.10
CA ARG A 312 -10.14 18.96 -23.38
C ARG A 312 -11.65 19.18 -23.21
N GLU A 313 -12.36 18.30 -22.48
CA GLU A 313 -13.80 18.42 -22.31
C GLU A 313 -14.18 19.52 -21.30
N LEU A 314 -13.45 19.62 -20.17
CA LEU A 314 -13.70 20.63 -19.14
C LEU A 314 -12.89 21.90 -19.35
N GLY A 315 -11.89 21.90 -20.23
CA GLY A 315 -11.03 23.07 -20.49
C GLY A 315 -10.20 23.52 -19.30
N LEU A 316 -9.95 22.62 -18.31
CA LEU A 316 -9.14 22.95 -17.15
C LEU A 316 -7.65 22.94 -17.49
N THR A 317 -6.87 23.65 -16.68
CA THR A 317 -5.43 23.77 -16.89
C THR A 317 -4.65 22.58 -16.34
N PRO A 318 -3.41 22.33 -16.81
CA PRO A 318 -2.51 21.33 -16.22
C PRO A 318 -2.24 21.56 -14.73
N GLN A 319 -2.23 22.83 -14.29
CA GLN A 319 -2.09 23.18 -12.88
C GLN A 319 -3.27 22.67 -12.04
N ALA A 320 -4.50 22.87 -12.55
CA ALA A 320 -5.70 22.36 -11.90
C ALA A 320 -5.66 20.84 -11.77
N LEU A 321 -5.25 20.12 -12.84
CA LEU A 321 -5.07 18.67 -12.83
C LEU A 321 -4.04 18.24 -11.77
N GLY A 322 -2.89 18.90 -11.71
CA GLY A 322 -1.85 18.62 -10.71
C GLY A 322 -2.35 18.83 -9.27
N ILE A 323 -3.12 19.91 -9.01
CA ILE A 323 -3.69 20.18 -7.68
C ILE A 323 -4.73 19.11 -7.32
N VAL A 324 -5.56 18.66 -8.23
CA VAL A 324 -6.53 17.58 -8.00
C VAL A 324 -5.82 16.30 -7.56
N PHE A 325 -4.75 15.89 -8.24
CA PHE A 325 -3.97 14.71 -7.85
C PHE A 325 -3.26 14.88 -6.51
N SER A 326 -2.70 16.06 -6.24
CA SER A 326 -2.07 16.33 -4.94
C SER A 326 -3.07 16.28 -3.79
N LEU A 327 -4.27 16.85 -3.96
CA LEU A 327 -5.32 16.79 -2.94
C LEU A 327 -5.89 15.37 -2.78
N SER A 328 -5.88 14.56 -3.84
CA SER A 328 -6.17 13.13 -3.77
C SER A 328 -5.19 12.41 -2.83
N ALA A 329 -3.88 12.70 -2.93
CA ALA A 329 -2.88 12.11 -2.04
C ALA A 329 -3.10 12.48 -0.56
N VAL A 330 -3.59 13.72 -0.27
CA VAL A 330 -4.05 14.09 1.09
C VAL A 330 -5.20 13.18 1.53
N GLY A 331 -6.16 12.90 0.66
CA GLY A 331 -7.26 11.98 0.94
C GLY A 331 -6.75 10.60 1.33
N GLY A 332 -5.79 10.05 0.58
CA GLY A 332 -5.15 8.77 0.89
C GLY A 332 -4.43 8.78 2.25
N LEU A 333 -3.64 9.81 2.52
CA LEU A 333 -2.96 9.94 3.82
C LEU A 333 -3.96 9.97 4.99
N LEU A 334 -5.02 10.76 4.86
CA LEU A 334 -6.07 10.83 5.89
C LEU A 334 -6.82 9.50 6.01
N GLY A 335 -7.05 8.80 4.91
CA GLY A 335 -7.63 7.45 4.90
C GLY A 335 -6.77 6.46 5.67
N ALA A 336 -5.45 6.46 5.45
CA ALA A 336 -4.51 5.59 6.17
C ALA A 336 -4.49 5.89 7.68
N ILE A 337 -4.47 7.18 8.07
CA ILE A 337 -4.48 7.62 9.48
C ILE A 337 -5.82 7.29 10.16
N ALA A 338 -6.93 7.39 9.43
CA ALA A 338 -8.27 7.13 9.95
C ALA A 338 -8.59 5.64 10.08
N THR A 339 -7.96 4.78 9.27
CA THR A 339 -8.25 3.33 9.19
C THR A 339 -8.25 2.64 10.56
N PRO A 340 -7.24 2.77 11.45
CA PRO A 340 -7.27 2.08 12.73
C PRO A 340 -8.44 2.51 13.61
N ARG A 341 -8.82 3.81 13.58
CA ARG A 341 -9.95 4.34 14.35
C ARG A 341 -11.30 3.87 13.80
N ILE A 342 -11.44 3.82 12.48
CA ILE A 342 -12.65 3.33 11.80
C ILE A 342 -12.84 1.85 12.10
N VAL A 343 -11.79 1.04 11.90
CA VAL A 343 -11.79 -0.40 12.16
C VAL A 343 -12.11 -0.69 13.64
N ALA A 344 -11.54 0.05 14.59
CA ALA A 344 -11.84 -0.13 16.00
C ALA A 344 -13.33 0.13 16.35
N ARG A 345 -13.99 1.05 15.62
CA ARG A 345 -15.41 1.38 15.87
C ARG A 345 -16.40 0.42 15.23
N ILE A 346 -16.19 0.10 13.94
CA ILE A 346 -17.17 -0.68 13.16
C ILE A 346 -16.78 -2.15 12.97
N GLY A 347 -15.55 -2.52 13.28
CA GLY A 347 -14.96 -3.85 13.07
C GLY A 347 -14.28 -4.00 11.70
N GLU A 348 -13.31 -4.91 11.61
CA GLU A 348 -12.54 -5.15 10.37
C GLU A 348 -13.44 -5.64 9.23
N ALA A 349 -14.33 -6.60 9.51
CA ALA A 349 -15.19 -7.19 8.49
C ALA A 349 -16.12 -6.15 7.85
N ARG A 350 -16.70 -5.26 8.66
CA ARG A 350 -17.63 -4.22 8.20
C ARG A 350 -16.93 -3.05 7.51
N ALA A 351 -15.65 -2.80 7.83
CA ALA A 351 -14.88 -1.75 7.17
C ALA A 351 -14.72 -2.01 5.65
N ILE A 352 -14.68 -3.28 5.23
CA ILE A 352 -14.59 -3.68 3.81
C ILE A 352 -15.82 -3.23 3.01
N PRO A 353 -17.06 -3.62 3.33
CA PRO A 353 -18.22 -3.18 2.56
C PRO A 353 -18.53 -1.69 2.76
N VAL A 354 -18.25 -1.08 3.91
CA VAL A 354 -18.43 0.36 4.14
C VAL A 354 -17.54 1.18 3.19
N SER A 355 -16.25 0.86 3.12
CA SER A 355 -15.36 1.49 2.13
C SER A 355 -15.79 1.14 0.70
N GLY A 356 -16.25 -0.09 0.47
CA GLY A 356 -16.77 -0.57 -0.80
C GLY A 356 -17.94 0.28 -1.33
N ILE A 357 -18.87 0.67 -0.49
CA ILE A 357 -19.99 1.54 -0.89
C ILE A 357 -19.47 2.90 -1.37
N VAL A 358 -18.60 3.54 -0.58
CA VAL A 358 -18.14 4.90 -0.90
C VAL A 358 -17.28 4.89 -2.18
N PHE A 359 -16.32 3.97 -2.32
CA PHE A 359 -15.50 3.91 -3.52
C PHE A 359 -16.29 3.49 -4.77
N SER A 360 -17.45 2.84 -4.61
CA SER A 360 -18.32 2.47 -5.73
C SER A 360 -19.25 3.61 -6.17
N ILE A 361 -19.62 4.51 -5.28
CA ILE A 361 -20.51 5.64 -5.57
C ILE A 361 -19.71 6.89 -5.98
N ALA A 362 -18.57 7.16 -5.36
CA ALA A 362 -17.76 8.35 -5.64
C ALA A 362 -17.36 8.50 -7.13
N PRO A 363 -17.09 7.43 -7.91
CA PRO A 363 -16.80 7.54 -9.34
C PRO A 363 -17.88 8.23 -10.16
N PHE A 364 -19.15 8.19 -9.75
CA PHE A 364 -20.23 8.88 -10.45
C PHE A 364 -20.09 10.41 -10.41
N LEU A 365 -19.38 10.95 -9.44
CA LEU A 365 -19.08 12.39 -9.41
C LEU A 365 -18.27 12.81 -10.63
N LEU A 366 -17.40 11.94 -11.18
CA LEU A 366 -16.56 12.28 -12.33
C LEU A 366 -17.36 12.63 -13.59
N PRO A 367 -18.23 11.77 -14.13
CA PRO A 367 -19.01 12.13 -15.29
C PRO A 367 -20.09 13.20 -14.97
N MET A 368 -20.57 13.30 -13.73
CA MET A 368 -21.50 14.35 -13.30
C MET A 368 -20.91 15.75 -13.39
N VAL A 369 -19.59 15.90 -13.34
CA VAL A 369 -18.90 17.20 -13.51
C VAL A 369 -19.31 17.87 -14.83
N SER A 370 -19.51 17.10 -15.90
CA SER A 370 -19.93 17.63 -17.20
C SER A 370 -21.29 18.34 -17.17
N LEU A 371 -22.15 18.00 -16.20
CA LEU A 371 -23.45 18.63 -16.00
C LEU A 371 -23.35 19.96 -15.24
N PHE A 372 -22.26 20.18 -14.50
CA PHE A 372 -22.04 21.35 -13.65
C PHE A 372 -20.65 21.98 -13.91
N PRO A 373 -20.37 22.53 -15.11
CA PRO A 373 -19.04 23.00 -15.47
C PRO A 373 -18.48 24.07 -14.51
N ALA A 374 -19.34 24.93 -13.94
CA ALA A 374 -18.93 25.95 -12.96
C ALA A 374 -18.37 25.36 -11.66
N LEU A 375 -18.72 24.12 -11.32
CA LEU A 375 -18.26 23.40 -10.13
C LEU A 375 -17.25 22.31 -10.49
N ALA A 376 -16.73 22.28 -11.72
CA ALA A 376 -15.86 21.21 -12.21
C ALA A 376 -14.66 20.98 -11.28
N PHE A 377 -13.90 21.99 -10.97
CA PHE A 377 -12.71 21.85 -10.14
C PHE A 377 -13.02 21.32 -8.72
N PRO A 378 -13.93 21.92 -7.92
CA PRO A 378 -14.22 21.38 -6.59
C PRO A 378 -14.83 19.98 -6.61
N LEU A 379 -15.65 19.62 -7.60
CA LEU A 379 -16.21 18.27 -7.71
C LEU A 379 -15.14 17.22 -8.03
N LEU A 380 -14.16 17.54 -8.91
CA LEU A 380 -13.03 16.68 -9.19
C LEU A 380 -12.15 16.48 -7.95
N VAL A 381 -11.90 17.53 -7.18
CA VAL A 381 -11.16 17.46 -5.92
C VAL A 381 -11.88 16.54 -4.93
N ILE A 382 -13.19 16.73 -4.73
CA ILE A 382 -13.99 15.91 -3.81
C ILE A 382 -13.98 14.44 -4.26
N GLN A 383 -14.20 14.18 -5.54
CA GLN A 383 -14.23 12.85 -6.13
C GLN A 383 -12.90 12.12 -5.90
N MET A 384 -11.79 12.74 -6.29
CA MET A 384 -10.47 12.14 -6.15
C MET A 384 -10.04 11.98 -4.70
N PHE A 385 -10.38 12.94 -3.82
CA PHE A 385 -10.14 12.84 -2.39
C PHE A 385 -10.90 11.66 -1.78
N LEU A 386 -12.20 11.52 -2.05
CA LEU A 386 -13.03 10.42 -1.55
C LEU A 386 -12.52 9.07 -2.06
N MET A 387 -12.18 8.98 -3.34
CA MET A 387 -11.61 7.76 -3.94
C MET A 387 -10.34 7.36 -3.23
N SER A 388 -9.37 8.26 -3.11
CA SER A 388 -8.08 7.95 -2.49
C SER A 388 -8.23 7.60 -1.00
N PHE A 389 -9.08 8.32 -0.26
CA PHE A 389 -9.38 8.02 1.14
C PHE A 389 -9.95 6.60 1.32
N THR A 390 -10.95 6.25 0.53
CA THR A 390 -11.66 4.96 0.67
C THR A 390 -10.86 3.79 0.12
N VAL A 391 -10.10 4.00 -0.96
CA VAL A 391 -9.19 2.99 -1.51
C VAL A 391 -8.11 2.62 -0.50
N LEU A 392 -7.52 3.60 0.22
CA LEU A 392 -6.53 3.29 1.27
C LEU A 392 -7.15 2.54 2.46
N LEU A 393 -8.34 2.96 2.92
CA LEU A 393 -9.09 2.25 3.97
C LEU A 393 -9.36 0.80 3.56
N TYR A 394 -9.87 0.60 2.35
CA TYR A 394 -10.13 -0.73 1.79
C TYR A 394 -8.85 -1.56 1.68
N ASN A 395 -7.79 -1.00 1.10
CA ASN A 395 -6.55 -1.72 0.87
C ASN A 395 -5.88 -2.17 2.16
N ILE A 396 -5.79 -1.31 3.17
CA ILE A 396 -5.20 -1.67 4.46
C ILE A 396 -5.98 -2.84 5.08
N THR A 397 -7.30 -2.74 5.12
CA THR A 397 -8.16 -3.75 5.75
C THR A 397 -8.11 -5.08 5.01
N GLN A 398 -8.27 -5.07 3.67
CA GLN A 398 -8.31 -6.31 2.87
C GLN A 398 -6.94 -6.99 2.78
N VAL A 399 -5.82 -6.22 2.73
CA VAL A 399 -4.46 -6.81 2.72
C VAL A 399 -4.16 -7.49 4.04
N THR A 400 -4.45 -6.82 5.17
CA THR A 400 -4.29 -7.38 6.51
C THR A 400 -5.07 -8.70 6.64
N PHE A 401 -6.33 -8.71 6.20
CA PHE A 401 -7.14 -9.91 6.23
C PHE A 401 -6.56 -11.04 5.39
N ARG A 402 -6.19 -10.77 4.13
CA ARG A 402 -5.59 -11.80 3.25
C ARG A 402 -4.35 -12.43 3.86
N GLN A 403 -3.49 -11.62 4.50
CA GLN A 403 -2.29 -12.11 5.15
C GLN A 403 -2.59 -12.98 6.37
N ARG A 404 -3.62 -12.64 7.15
CA ARG A 404 -4.02 -13.36 8.37
C ARG A 404 -4.60 -14.74 8.07
N ILE A 405 -5.44 -14.87 7.04
CA ILE A 405 -6.10 -16.14 6.73
C ILE A 405 -5.27 -17.07 5.83
N THR A 406 -4.17 -16.57 5.26
CA THR A 406 -3.36 -17.37 4.35
C THR A 406 -2.21 -18.04 5.11
N PRO A 407 -2.08 -19.38 5.05
CA PRO A 407 -0.96 -20.09 5.65
C PRO A 407 0.39 -19.53 5.17
N PRO A 408 1.43 -19.42 6.04
CA PRO A 408 2.74 -18.83 5.68
C PRO A 408 3.36 -19.40 4.40
N ARG A 409 3.19 -20.70 4.17
CA ARG A 409 3.68 -21.41 2.97
C ARG A 409 3.03 -20.97 1.66
N LEU A 410 1.81 -20.41 1.72
CA LEU A 410 1.03 -19.98 0.55
C LEU A 410 1.03 -18.45 0.36
N LEU A 411 1.52 -17.66 1.33
CA LEU A 411 1.47 -16.19 1.29
C LEU A 411 2.10 -15.61 0.02
N GLY A 412 3.28 -16.08 -0.36
CA GLY A 412 3.96 -15.63 -1.58
C GLY A 412 3.16 -15.97 -2.84
N ARG A 413 2.67 -17.22 -2.93
CA ARG A 413 1.88 -17.69 -4.08
C ARG A 413 0.54 -16.98 -4.18
N MET A 414 -0.16 -16.79 -3.08
CA MET A 414 -1.40 -16.02 -3.00
C MET A 414 -1.18 -14.57 -3.45
N ASN A 415 -0.15 -13.90 -2.92
CA ASN A 415 0.13 -12.50 -3.30
C ASN A 415 0.50 -12.38 -4.79
N ALA A 416 1.30 -13.29 -5.34
CA ALA A 416 1.64 -13.31 -6.77
C ALA A 416 0.39 -13.49 -7.63
N SER A 417 -0.49 -14.43 -7.26
CA SER A 417 -1.75 -14.71 -7.97
C SER A 417 -2.70 -13.52 -7.94
N VAL A 418 -2.88 -12.91 -6.76
CA VAL A 418 -3.73 -11.71 -6.61
C VAL A 418 -3.17 -10.55 -7.43
N ARG A 419 -1.85 -10.30 -7.35
CA ARG A 419 -1.20 -9.24 -8.13
C ARG A 419 -1.37 -9.46 -9.63
N PHE A 420 -1.24 -10.71 -10.10
CA PHE A 420 -1.45 -11.05 -11.50
C PHE A 420 -2.87 -10.76 -11.97
N ILE A 421 -3.90 -11.14 -11.20
CA ILE A 421 -5.31 -10.86 -11.53
C ILE A 421 -5.56 -9.35 -11.51
N VAL A 422 -5.16 -8.68 -10.41
CA VAL A 422 -5.55 -7.29 -10.11
C VAL A 422 -4.83 -6.30 -11.03
N TRP A 423 -3.58 -6.55 -11.38
CA TRP A 423 -2.78 -5.66 -12.23
C TRP A 423 -2.77 -6.09 -13.69
N GLY A 424 -2.93 -7.38 -13.97
CA GLY A 424 -2.94 -7.92 -15.33
C GLY A 424 -4.10 -7.44 -16.18
N VAL A 425 -5.21 -7.03 -15.56
CA VAL A 425 -6.37 -6.47 -16.29
C VAL A 425 -6.16 -5.00 -16.72
N MET A 426 -5.23 -4.27 -16.11
CA MET A 426 -5.08 -2.83 -16.32
C MET A 426 -4.65 -2.46 -17.76
N PRO A 427 -3.65 -3.11 -18.42
CA PRO A 427 -3.32 -2.81 -19.79
C PRO A 427 -4.48 -3.05 -20.76
N ILE A 428 -5.25 -4.11 -20.51
CA ILE A 428 -6.45 -4.44 -21.30
C ILE A 428 -7.52 -3.36 -21.10
N ALA A 429 -7.74 -2.93 -19.87
CA ALA A 429 -8.67 -1.86 -19.53
C ALA A 429 -8.29 -0.54 -20.21
N ALA A 430 -7.00 -0.20 -20.27
CA ALA A 430 -6.52 1.00 -20.94
C ALA A 430 -6.80 0.96 -22.46
N LEU A 431 -6.60 -0.18 -23.12
CA LEU A 431 -6.98 -0.35 -24.53
C LEU A 431 -8.48 -0.25 -24.74
N ILE A 432 -9.27 -0.87 -23.87
CA ILE A 432 -10.74 -0.79 -23.93
C ILE A 432 -11.20 0.66 -23.68
N ALA A 433 -10.57 1.39 -22.76
CA ALA A 433 -10.84 2.81 -22.56
C ALA A 433 -10.64 3.63 -23.85
N GLY A 434 -9.52 3.40 -24.54
CA GLY A 434 -9.24 4.06 -25.82
C GLY A 434 -10.26 3.70 -26.90
N ALA A 435 -10.63 2.42 -27.03
CA ALA A 435 -11.61 1.96 -28.00
C ALA A 435 -13.00 2.53 -27.73
N LEU A 436 -13.48 2.42 -26.47
CA LEU A 436 -14.80 2.95 -26.08
C LEU A 436 -14.83 4.48 -26.17
N GLY A 437 -13.76 5.17 -25.75
CA GLY A 437 -13.64 6.62 -25.86
C GLY A 437 -13.73 7.10 -27.31
N THR A 438 -13.07 6.40 -28.22
CA THR A 438 -13.14 6.71 -29.66
C THR A 438 -14.52 6.43 -30.26
N TRP A 439 -15.20 5.36 -29.81
CA TRP A 439 -16.48 4.95 -30.37
C TRP A 439 -17.67 5.70 -29.77
N LEU A 440 -17.71 5.87 -28.46
CA LEU A 440 -18.83 6.45 -27.70
C LEU A 440 -18.56 7.89 -27.26
N GLY A 441 -17.30 8.33 -27.27
CA GLY A 441 -16.84 9.57 -26.65
C GLY A 441 -16.38 9.39 -25.20
N THR A 442 -15.66 10.39 -24.71
CA THR A 442 -15.04 10.38 -23.37
C THR A 442 -16.08 10.28 -22.24
N VAL A 443 -17.10 11.15 -22.24
CA VAL A 443 -18.09 11.22 -21.15
C VAL A 443 -18.93 9.94 -21.02
N PRO A 444 -19.51 9.36 -22.07
CA PRO A 444 -20.23 8.08 -21.97
C PRO A 444 -19.35 6.93 -21.48
N THR A 445 -18.07 6.89 -21.90
CA THR A 445 -17.13 5.87 -21.47
C THR A 445 -16.83 5.99 -19.96
N ILE A 446 -16.71 7.20 -19.43
CA ILE A 446 -16.56 7.43 -17.99
C ILE A 446 -17.81 7.01 -17.22
N TRP A 447 -19.04 7.20 -17.77
CA TRP A 447 -20.27 6.67 -17.19
C TRP A 447 -20.26 5.14 -17.12
N ILE A 448 -19.78 4.46 -18.17
CA ILE A 448 -19.62 3.00 -18.19
C ILE A 448 -18.61 2.58 -17.11
N ALA A 449 -17.49 3.29 -16.98
CA ALA A 449 -16.48 3.02 -15.96
C ALA A 449 -17.07 3.17 -14.54
N ALA A 450 -17.77 4.25 -14.25
CA ALA A 450 -18.42 4.48 -12.96
C ALA A 450 -19.45 3.39 -12.62
N THR A 451 -20.25 2.97 -13.63
CA THR A 451 -21.21 1.88 -13.47
C THR A 451 -20.53 0.55 -13.19
N GLY A 452 -19.40 0.28 -13.86
CA GLY A 452 -18.59 -0.90 -13.61
C GLY A 452 -17.96 -0.92 -12.21
N GLU A 453 -17.53 0.23 -11.70
CA GLU A 453 -17.03 0.34 -10.32
C GLU A 453 -18.15 0.13 -9.29
N LEU A 454 -19.38 0.56 -9.58
CA LEU A 454 -20.54 0.22 -8.76
C LEU A 454 -20.75 -1.30 -8.68
N LEU A 455 -20.66 -2.00 -9.83
CA LEU A 455 -20.75 -3.46 -9.87
C LEU A 455 -19.61 -4.13 -9.08
N ALA A 456 -18.39 -3.56 -9.12
CA ALA A 456 -17.26 -4.05 -8.35
C ALA A 456 -17.55 -4.03 -6.83
N GLY A 457 -18.14 -2.97 -6.32
CA GLY A 457 -18.50 -2.87 -4.89
C GLY A 457 -19.52 -3.89 -4.44
N LEU A 458 -20.44 -4.31 -5.33
CA LEU A 458 -21.47 -5.29 -4.99
C LEU A 458 -20.91 -6.63 -4.49
N PHE A 459 -19.75 -7.07 -4.95
CA PHE A 459 -19.13 -8.32 -4.50
C PHE A 459 -18.83 -8.34 -3.00
N VAL A 460 -18.51 -7.20 -2.39
CA VAL A 460 -18.24 -7.09 -0.94
C VAL A 460 -19.44 -6.56 -0.17
N VAL A 461 -20.27 -5.71 -0.80
CA VAL A 461 -21.47 -5.14 -0.16
C VAL A 461 -22.55 -6.22 -0.02
N ILE A 462 -22.75 -7.05 -1.05
CA ILE A 462 -23.69 -8.18 -1.01
C ILE A 462 -22.93 -9.41 -0.51
N GLY A 463 -22.70 -9.51 0.81
CA GLY A 463 -21.91 -10.62 1.32
C GLY A 463 -21.94 -10.75 2.85
N PRO A 464 -21.25 -11.77 3.37
CA PRO A 464 -21.25 -12.09 4.80
C PRO A 464 -20.50 -11.08 5.66
N PHE A 465 -19.80 -10.11 5.08
CA PHE A 465 -19.01 -9.11 5.82
C PHE A 465 -19.84 -8.28 6.80
N TRP A 466 -21.13 -8.07 6.55
CA TRP A 466 -22.04 -7.33 7.43
C TRP A 466 -22.39 -8.08 8.70
N THR A 467 -22.45 -9.41 8.63
CA THR A 467 -22.84 -10.28 9.75
C THR A 467 -21.69 -10.52 10.74
N MET A 468 -20.47 -10.25 10.30
CA MET A 468 -19.26 -10.38 11.10
C MET A 468 -18.81 -9.00 11.60
N ARG A 469 -18.32 -8.92 12.84
CA ARG A 469 -17.62 -7.73 13.33
C ARG A 469 -16.14 -7.80 12.99
N ASP A 470 -15.54 -8.94 13.33
CA ASP A 470 -14.14 -9.23 13.10
C ASP A 470 -14.01 -10.34 12.07
N LEU A 471 -12.92 -10.34 11.33
CA LEU A 471 -12.66 -11.32 10.29
C LEU A 471 -12.12 -12.61 10.93
N PRO A 472 -12.45 -13.80 10.37
CA PRO A 472 -11.98 -15.08 10.89
C PRO A 472 -10.44 -15.13 10.89
N ASP A 473 -9.88 -15.76 11.93
CA ASP A 473 -8.44 -15.94 12.11
C ASP A 473 -8.11 -17.44 11.92
N ALA A 474 -7.44 -17.77 10.81
CA ALA A 474 -7.09 -19.15 10.49
C ALA A 474 -6.09 -19.77 11.49
N HIS A 475 -5.35 -18.94 12.24
CA HIS A 475 -4.44 -19.45 13.27
C HIS A 475 -5.17 -19.92 14.52
N ALA A 476 -6.34 -19.35 14.83
CA ALA A 476 -7.16 -19.79 15.97
C ALA A 476 -7.78 -21.17 15.74
N GLU A 477 -8.29 -21.44 14.52
CA GLU A 477 -8.91 -22.73 14.17
C GLU A 477 -7.91 -23.90 14.18
N HIS A 478 -6.64 -23.68 13.85
CA HIS A 478 -5.62 -24.73 13.89
C HIS A 478 -5.14 -25.03 15.32
N THR A 479 -5.16 -24.05 16.22
CA THR A 479 -4.77 -24.27 17.62
C THR A 479 -5.84 -25.04 18.36
N GLU A 480 -7.13 -24.75 18.16
CA GLU A 480 -8.24 -25.51 18.73
C GLU A 480 -8.35 -26.95 18.19
N ALA A 481 -8.02 -27.15 16.91
CA ALA A 481 -8.01 -28.48 16.30
C ALA A 481 -6.84 -29.37 16.79
N ASP A 482 -5.72 -28.79 17.20
CA ASP A 482 -4.58 -29.51 17.79
C ASP A 482 -4.73 -29.74 19.29
N GLU A 483 -5.39 -28.82 20.02
CA GLU A 483 -5.71 -29.02 21.44
C GLU A 483 -6.84 -30.04 21.65
N GLY A 484 -7.79 -30.12 20.71
CA GLY A 484 -8.85 -31.14 20.74
C GLY A 484 -8.41 -32.55 20.36
N LYS A 485 -7.16 -32.76 19.93
CA LYS A 485 -6.54 -34.06 19.62
C LYS A 485 -5.53 -34.54 20.66
N ARG A 486 -5.29 -33.76 21.72
CA ARG A 486 -4.50 -34.15 22.89
C ARG A 486 -5.43 -34.48 24.07
#